data_2bb4876ed190291a6f410883e07a0a97
#
_entry.id   2bb4876ed190291a6f410883e07a0a97
#
_cell.length_a   1.000
_cell.length_b   1.000
_cell.length_c   1.000
_cell.angle_alpha   90.00
_cell.angle_beta   90.00
_cell.angle_gamma   90.00
#
_symmetry.space_group_name_H-M   'P 1'
#
loop_
_entity.id
_entity.type
_entity.pdbx_description
1 polymer ?
#
loop_
_entity_poly.entity_id
_entity_poly.type
_entity_poly.pdbx_seq_one_letter_code
_entity_poly.pdbx_strand_id
1 'polypeptide(L)' 'MPAVTVNGKLLSLPDGATVLDAVEASGAPGDARGVAAAVDGEVVPRGEWGATALDEGREVEVLHAVQGG' A
#
# COMPACT_ATOMS: atom_id res chain seq x y z
N MET A 1 2.81 15.09 -7.38
CA MET A 1 2.82 14.22 -6.18
C MET A 1 1.41 13.74 -5.91
N PRO A 2 1.12 12.48 -6.20
CA PRO A 2 -0.24 11.99 -5.99
C PRO A 2 -0.60 11.94 -4.52
N ALA A 3 -1.82 12.35 -4.21
CA ALA A 3 -2.37 12.20 -2.88
C ALA A 3 -3.26 10.96 -2.88
N VAL A 4 -2.93 10.00 -2.02
CA VAL A 4 -3.68 8.77 -1.90
C VAL A 4 -4.06 8.56 -0.44
N THR A 5 -5.07 7.75 -0.19
CA THR A 5 -5.37 7.37 1.18
C THR A 5 -4.78 5.99 1.45
N VAL A 6 -4.13 5.85 2.58
CA VAL A 6 -3.59 4.58 3.02
C VAL A 6 -4.21 4.28 4.37
N ASN A 7 -5.07 3.29 4.41
CA ASN A 7 -5.85 2.94 5.59
C ASN A 7 -6.62 4.14 6.14
N GLY A 8 -7.22 4.90 5.22
CA GLY A 8 -8.03 6.06 5.58
C GLY A 8 -7.25 7.33 5.88
N LYS A 9 -5.93 7.28 5.81
CA LYS A 9 -5.09 8.46 6.07
C LYS A 9 -4.57 9.02 4.76
N LEU A 10 -4.80 10.31 4.53
CA LEU A 10 -4.33 10.96 3.30
C LEU A 10 -2.83 11.17 3.35
N LEU A 11 -2.14 10.68 2.34
CA LEU A 11 -0.69 10.82 2.22
C LEU A 11 -0.35 11.34 0.83
N SER A 12 0.67 12.21 0.76
CA SER A 12 1.26 12.63 -0.50
C SER A 12 2.46 11.75 -0.78
N LEU A 13 2.49 11.12 -1.93
CA LEU A 13 3.57 10.24 -2.33
C LEU A 13 4.36 10.87 -3.48
N PRO A 14 5.61 10.47 -3.69
CA PRO A 14 6.38 10.97 -4.82
C PRO A 14 5.73 10.56 -6.15
N ASP A 15 6.01 11.34 -7.20
CA ASP A 15 5.56 10.97 -8.54
C ASP A 15 6.18 9.62 -8.90
N GLY A 16 5.37 8.76 -9.51
CA GLY A 16 5.81 7.41 -9.84
C GLY A 16 5.70 6.43 -8.70
N ALA A 17 5.10 6.83 -7.58
CA ALA A 17 4.94 5.94 -6.43
C ALA A 17 4.09 4.72 -6.81
N THR A 18 4.39 3.61 -6.15
CA THR A 18 3.72 2.34 -6.38
C THR A 18 3.07 1.85 -5.10
N VAL A 19 2.36 0.73 -5.21
CA VAL A 19 1.76 0.08 -4.04
C VAL A 19 2.83 -0.25 -3.00
N LEU A 20 4.03 -0.62 -3.45
CA LEU A 20 5.13 -0.90 -2.54
C LEU A 20 5.44 0.32 -1.66
N ASP A 21 5.45 1.51 -2.25
CA ASP A 21 5.69 2.74 -1.50
C ASP A 21 4.61 2.98 -0.46
N ALA A 22 3.36 2.70 -0.81
CA ALA A 22 2.25 2.86 0.13
C ALA A 22 2.36 1.86 1.27
N VAL A 23 2.74 0.62 0.98
CA VAL A 23 2.92 -0.40 2.01
C VAL A 23 4.02 0.03 2.98
N GLU A 24 5.13 0.54 2.46
CA GLU A 24 6.23 1.01 3.31
C GLU A 24 5.78 2.21 4.15
N ALA A 25 5.01 3.11 3.56
CA ALA A 25 4.53 4.30 4.26
C ALA A 25 3.53 3.95 5.36
N SER A 26 2.87 2.79 5.26
CA SER A 26 1.89 2.37 6.25
C SER A 26 2.53 1.88 7.55
N GLY A 27 3.84 1.72 7.57
CA GLY A 27 4.54 1.18 8.73
C GLY A 27 4.61 -0.34 8.75
N ALA A 28 4.30 -0.98 7.63
CA ALA A 28 4.38 -2.44 7.55
C ALA A 28 5.82 -2.92 7.73
N PRO A 29 6.01 -4.16 8.21
CA PRO A 29 7.35 -4.70 8.37
C PRO A 29 8.13 -4.71 7.05
N GLY A 30 9.44 -4.53 7.14
CA GLY A 30 10.30 -4.42 5.96
C GLY A 30 10.27 -5.65 5.07
N ASP A 31 10.03 -6.83 5.63
CA ASP A 31 9.96 -8.06 4.83
C ASP A 31 8.55 -8.30 4.30
N ALA A 32 7.59 -7.46 4.67
CA ALA A 32 6.19 -7.51 4.25
C ALA A 32 5.51 -8.86 4.52
N ARG A 33 6.01 -9.62 5.47
CA ARG A 33 5.38 -10.90 5.83
C ARG A 33 4.01 -10.67 6.43
N GLY A 34 3.05 -11.45 5.98
CA GLY A 34 1.69 -11.34 6.48
C GLY A 34 1.00 -10.06 6.09
N VAL A 35 1.54 -9.32 5.13
CA VAL A 35 0.96 -8.07 4.67
C VAL A 35 0.21 -8.30 3.37
N ALA A 36 -1.00 -7.78 3.30
CA ALA A 36 -1.80 -7.77 2.09
C ALA A 36 -2.13 -6.33 1.73
N ALA A 37 -2.20 -6.03 0.45
CA ALA A 37 -2.54 -4.70 -0.02
C ALA A 37 -3.65 -4.76 -1.05
N ALA A 38 -4.55 -3.79 -1.00
CA ALA A 38 -5.61 -3.64 -1.98
C ALA A 38 -5.68 -2.19 -2.41
N VAL A 39 -6.00 -1.97 -3.67
CA VAL A 39 -6.19 -0.64 -4.23
C VAL A 39 -7.61 -0.55 -4.75
N ASP A 40 -8.37 0.42 -4.24
CA ASP A 40 -9.78 0.61 -4.60
C ASP A 40 -10.57 -0.70 -4.47
N GLY A 41 -10.26 -1.47 -3.44
CA GLY A 41 -10.96 -2.72 -3.13
C GLY A 41 -10.42 -3.94 -3.86
N GLU A 42 -9.39 -3.79 -4.68
CA GLU A 42 -8.85 -4.91 -5.46
C GLU A 42 -7.49 -5.32 -4.91
N VAL A 43 -7.36 -6.58 -4.53
CA VAL A 43 -6.11 -7.08 -3.96
C VAL A 43 -4.99 -7.08 -4.99
N VAL A 44 -3.83 -6.57 -4.59
CA VAL A 44 -2.64 -6.54 -5.43
C VAL A 44 -1.66 -7.57 -4.88
N PRO A 45 -1.32 -8.58 -5.67
CA PRO A 45 -0.35 -9.58 -5.21
C PRO A 45 1.00 -8.95 -4.88
N ARG A 46 1.64 -9.48 -3.86
CA ARG A 46 2.90 -8.93 -3.38
C ARG A 46 3.93 -8.74 -4.49
N GLY A 47 4.02 -9.70 -5.40
CA GLY A 47 4.99 -9.61 -6.50
C GLY A 47 4.70 -8.48 -7.48
N GLU A 48 3.53 -7.86 -7.40
CA GLU A 48 3.14 -6.77 -8.29
C GLU A 48 3.15 -5.40 -7.62
N TRP A 49 3.45 -5.34 -6.33
CA TRP A 49 3.40 -4.06 -5.62
C TRP A 49 4.31 -3.01 -6.26
N GLY A 50 5.51 -3.41 -6.65
CA GLY A 50 6.46 -2.48 -7.25
C GLY A 50 6.14 -2.11 -8.69
N ALA A 51 5.23 -2.82 -9.32
CA ALA A 51 4.83 -2.57 -10.70
C ALA A 51 3.47 -1.89 -10.81
N THR A 52 2.75 -1.72 -9.70
CA THR A 52 1.42 -1.13 -9.71
C THR A 52 1.51 0.32 -9.28
N ALA A 53 1.41 1.23 -10.25
CA ALA A 53 1.51 2.65 -9.98
C ALA A 53 0.25 3.16 -9.28
N LEU A 54 0.43 4.17 -8.43
CA LEU A 54 -0.67 4.80 -7.72
C LEU A 54 -0.90 6.20 -8.27
N ASP A 55 -2.14 6.44 -8.68
CA ASP A 55 -2.56 7.74 -9.17
C ASP A 55 -3.26 8.53 -8.08
N GLU A 56 -3.42 9.82 -8.33
CA GLU A 56 -4.16 10.69 -7.43
C GLU A 56 -5.53 10.12 -7.10
N GLY A 57 -5.87 10.14 -5.82
CA GLY A 57 -7.20 9.75 -5.37
C GLY A 57 -7.41 8.28 -5.11
N ARG A 58 -6.39 7.45 -5.28
CA ARG A 58 -6.54 6.02 -5.01
C ARG A 58 -6.67 5.75 -3.52
N GLU A 59 -7.45 4.72 -3.20
CA GLU A 59 -7.57 4.25 -1.82
C GLU A 59 -6.80 2.96 -1.67
N VAL A 60 -5.83 2.96 -0.77
CA VAL A 60 -4.99 1.79 -0.52
C VAL A 60 -5.32 1.26 0.86
N GLU A 61 -5.56 -0.04 0.93
CA GLU A 61 -5.73 -0.71 2.21
C GLU A 61 -4.57 -1.66 2.42
N VAL A 62 -3.91 -1.53 3.55
CA VAL A 62 -2.79 -2.40 3.90
C VAL A 62 -3.19 -3.15 5.16
N LEU A 63 -3.29 -4.46 5.04
CA LEU A 63 -3.65 -5.31 6.15
C LEU A 63 -2.42 -6.09 6.60
N HIS A 64 -2.20 -6.09 7.89
CA HIS A 64 -1.08 -6.80 8.48
C HIS A 64 -1.62 -7.91 9.36
N ALA A 65 -1.42 -9.14 8.96
CA ALA A 65 -1.88 -10.28 9.74
C ALA A 65 -1.04 -10.36 11.00
N VAL A 66 -1.69 -10.17 12.14
CA VAL A 66 -1.02 -10.34 13.42
C VAL A 66 -1.02 -11.83 13.73
N GLN A 67 0.18 -12.40 13.81
CA GLN A 67 0.32 -13.77 14.23
C GLN A 67 0.05 -13.79 15.72
N GLY A 68 -1.11 -14.26 16.08
CA GLY A 68 -1.55 -14.22 17.45
C GLY A 68 -0.81 -15.17 18.38
N GLY A 69 0.43 -15.23 18.23
CA GLY A 69 1.30 -16.01 19.11
C GLY A 69 1.10 -17.48 19.01
#